data_a77fc27e82946300dc831c13357e22b3
#
_entry.id   a77fc27e82946300dc831c13357e22b3
#
_cell.length_a   1.000
_cell.length_b   1.000
_cell.length_c   1.000
_cell.angle_alpha   90.00
_cell.angle_beta   90.00
_cell.angle_gamma   90.00
#
_symmetry.space_group_name_H-M   'P 1'
#
loop_
_entity.id
_entity.type
_entity.pdbx_description
1 polymer ?
#
loop_
_entity_poly.entity_id
_entity_poly.type
_entity_poly.pdbx_seq_one_letter_code
_entity_poly.pdbx_strand_id
1 'polypeptide(L)' 'MGFFRKQEERMAIRFLAWRYQKLNMATPDDAELKLQAAQIVTEAHRIARERGRNVIAIIKDLIEDIKK' A
#
# COMPACT_ATOMS: atom_id res chain seq x y z
N MET A 1 -10.08 15.14 4.15
CA MET A 1 -8.80 14.73 3.74
C MET A 1 -8.73 13.81 2.57
N GLY A 2 -9.77 13.83 1.74
CA GLY A 2 -9.90 12.87 0.67
C GLY A 2 -8.81 12.89 -0.40
N PHE A 3 -8.30 14.08 -0.71
CA PHE A 3 -7.37 14.21 -1.83
C PHE A 3 -6.07 13.45 -1.60
N PHE A 4 -5.39 13.74 -0.50
CA PHE A 4 -4.12 13.07 -0.22
C PHE A 4 -4.31 11.59 0.04
N ARG A 5 -5.39 11.23 0.74
CA ARG A 5 -5.68 9.83 1.00
C ARG A 5 -5.89 9.06 -0.29
N LYS A 6 -6.61 9.63 -1.24
CA LYS A 6 -6.85 8.97 -2.52
C LYS A 6 -5.56 8.76 -3.30
N GLN A 7 -4.66 9.76 -3.28
CA GLN A 7 -3.38 9.61 -3.95
C GLN A 7 -2.54 8.52 -3.32
N GLU A 8 -2.53 8.47 -1.99
CA GLU A 8 -1.78 7.43 -1.29
C GLU A 8 -2.33 6.05 -1.60
N GLU A 9 -3.65 5.92 -1.67
CA GLU A 9 -4.28 4.64 -2.01
C GLU A 9 -3.95 4.24 -3.45
N ARG A 10 -3.95 5.19 -4.38
CA ARG A 10 -3.56 4.90 -5.76
C ARG A 10 -2.12 4.42 -5.87
N MET A 11 -1.23 5.08 -5.14
CA MET A 11 0.16 4.65 -5.11
C MET A 11 0.29 3.25 -4.52
N ALA A 12 -0.45 2.97 -3.46
CA ALA A 12 -0.44 1.65 -2.84
C ALA A 12 -0.93 0.59 -3.82
N ILE A 13 -1.98 0.90 -4.59
CA ILE A 13 -2.48 -0.03 -5.60
C ILE A 13 -1.40 -0.34 -6.63
N ARG A 14 -0.70 0.68 -7.12
CA ARG A 14 0.37 0.49 -8.09
C ARG A 14 1.51 -0.35 -7.53
N PHE A 15 1.93 -0.07 -6.31
CA PHE A 15 2.99 -0.83 -5.68
C PHE A 15 2.56 -2.28 -5.45
N LEU A 16 1.30 -2.49 -5.05
CA LEU A 16 0.78 -3.84 -4.84
C LEU A 16 0.79 -4.63 -6.15
N ALA A 17 0.27 -4.04 -7.22
CA ALA A 17 0.22 -4.71 -8.50
C ALA A 17 1.63 -5.07 -8.99
N TRP A 18 2.56 -4.12 -8.85
CA TRP A 18 3.95 -4.35 -9.21
C TRP A 18 4.56 -5.49 -8.39
N ARG A 19 4.28 -5.51 -7.10
CA ARG A 19 4.84 -6.54 -6.21
C ARG A 19 4.31 -7.92 -6.54
N TYR A 20 3.00 -8.01 -6.81
CA TYR A 20 2.41 -9.29 -7.20
C TYR A 20 3.04 -9.80 -8.49
N GLN A 21 3.23 -8.92 -9.47
CA GLN A 21 3.87 -9.31 -10.72
C GLN A 21 5.30 -9.79 -10.49
N LYS A 22 6.03 -9.08 -9.66
CA LYS A 22 7.42 -9.42 -9.38
C LYS A 22 7.56 -10.78 -8.69
N LEU A 23 6.57 -11.13 -7.87
CA LEU A 23 6.56 -12.41 -7.18
C LEU A 23 5.93 -13.52 -8.00
N ASN A 24 5.53 -13.24 -9.23
CA ASN A 24 4.81 -14.18 -10.10
C ASN A 24 3.52 -14.70 -9.47
N MET A 25 2.86 -13.84 -8.70
CA MET A 25 1.57 -14.14 -8.09
C MET A 25 0.46 -13.55 -8.94
N ALA A 26 -0.69 -14.21 -8.94
CA ALA A 26 -1.86 -13.66 -9.63
C ALA A 26 -2.26 -12.35 -8.97
N THR A 27 -2.45 -11.31 -9.81
CA THR A 27 -2.85 -10.00 -9.30
C THR A 27 -4.33 -10.05 -8.92
N PRO A 28 -4.69 -9.64 -7.69
CA PRO A 28 -6.09 -9.57 -7.28
C PRO A 28 -6.88 -8.62 -8.18
N ASP A 29 -8.20 -8.75 -8.15
CA ASP A 29 -9.04 -7.83 -8.91
C ASP A 29 -9.01 -6.42 -8.28
N ASP A 30 -9.61 -5.46 -8.97
CA ASP A 30 -9.56 -4.05 -8.55
C ASP A 30 -10.17 -3.85 -7.17
N ALA A 31 -11.27 -4.52 -6.88
CA ALA A 31 -11.94 -4.37 -5.58
C ALA A 31 -11.03 -4.85 -4.45
N GLU A 32 -10.37 -5.98 -4.65
CA GLU A 32 -9.46 -6.52 -3.64
C GLU A 32 -8.22 -5.64 -3.48
N LEU A 33 -7.66 -5.15 -4.59
CA LEU A 33 -6.52 -4.25 -4.54
C LEU A 33 -6.86 -2.98 -3.78
N LYS A 34 -8.05 -2.41 -4.03
CA LYS A 34 -8.48 -1.21 -3.32
C LYS A 34 -8.61 -1.46 -1.83
N LEU A 35 -9.16 -2.60 -1.46
CA LEU A 35 -9.30 -2.95 -0.05
C LEU A 35 -7.94 -3.10 0.62
N GLN A 36 -7.04 -3.81 -0.01
CA GLN A 36 -5.68 -3.98 0.52
C GLN A 36 -4.96 -2.65 0.62
N ALA A 37 -5.09 -1.81 -0.41
CA ALA A 37 -4.45 -0.51 -0.42
C ALA A 37 -4.97 0.37 0.73
N ALA A 38 -6.28 0.36 0.96
CA ALA A 38 -6.86 1.14 2.06
C ALA A 38 -6.31 0.68 3.41
N GLN A 39 -6.21 -0.62 3.61
CA GLN A 39 -5.67 -1.18 4.84
C GLN A 39 -4.20 -0.80 5.03
N ILE A 40 -3.42 -0.88 3.96
CA ILE A 40 -2.00 -0.53 4.00
C ILE A 40 -1.81 0.94 4.33
N VAL A 41 -2.60 1.81 3.69
CA VAL A 41 -2.50 3.25 3.94
C VAL A 41 -2.87 3.57 5.39
N THR A 42 -3.92 2.95 5.91
CA THR A 42 -4.32 3.13 7.30
C THR A 42 -3.19 2.73 8.25
N GLU A 43 -2.60 1.56 8.02
CA GLU A 43 -1.51 1.07 8.84
C GLU A 43 -0.27 1.96 8.74
N ALA A 44 0.03 2.44 7.52
CA ALA A 44 1.17 3.31 7.29
C ALA A 44 1.01 4.63 8.05
N HIS A 45 -0.21 5.19 8.09
CA HIS A 45 -0.44 6.41 8.85
C HIS A 45 -0.23 6.18 10.35
N ARG A 46 -0.67 5.04 10.86
CA ARG A 46 -0.47 4.71 12.27
C ARG A 46 1.02 4.63 12.60
N ILE A 47 1.78 3.91 11.77
CA ILE A 47 3.21 3.74 11.99
C ILE A 47 3.94 5.08 11.85
N ALA A 48 3.56 5.88 10.84
CA ALA A 48 4.19 7.18 10.62
C ALA A 48 4.01 8.09 11.84
N ARG A 49 2.82 8.05 12.44
CA ARG A 49 2.52 8.87 13.61
C ARG A 49 3.35 8.43 14.81
N GLU A 50 3.48 7.11 14.99
CA GLU A 50 4.22 6.58 16.13
C GLU A 50 5.72 6.77 16.00
N ARG A 51 6.25 6.67 14.77
CA ARG A 51 7.69 6.66 14.56
C ARG A 51 8.23 7.93 13.90
N GLY A 52 7.37 8.86 13.56
CA GLY A 52 7.80 10.09 12.90
C GLY A 52 8.39 9.87 11.52
N ARG A 53 7.90 8.86 10.79
CA ARG A 53 8.42 8.53 9.47
C ARG A 53 7.48 8.97 8.37
N ASN A 54 8.00 9.02 7.15
CA ASN A 54 7.22 9.39 5.97
C ASN A 54 6.26 8.27 5.59
N VAL A 55 4.99 8.63 5.37
CA VAL A 55 3.94 7.66 5.05
C VAL A 55 4.25 6.87 3.79
N ILE A 56 4.74 7.56 2.74
CA ILE A 56 5.03 6.89 1.47
C ILE A 56 6.11 5.82 1.64
N ALA A 57 7.16 6.13 2.40
CA ALA A 57 8.22 5.16 2.65
C ALA A 57 7.68 3.94 3.39
N ILE A 58 6.76 4.16 4.32
CA ILE A 58 6.17 3.06 5.09
C ILE A 58 5.27 2.20 4.20
N ILE A 59 4.47 2.84 3.33
CA ILE A 59 3.63 2.11 2.37
C ILE A 59 4.50 1.18 1.53
N LYS A 60 5.60 1.70 1.02
CA LYS A 60 6.52 0.91 0.21
C LYS A 60 7.10 -0.25 1.01
N ASP A 61 7.53 0.00 2.23
CA ASP A 61 8.08 -1.05 3.08
C ASP A 61 7.06 -2.14 3.38
N LEU A 62 5.83 -1.77 3.69
CA LEU A 62 4.78 -2.74 3.99
C LEU A 62 4.50 -3.63 2.78
N ILE A 63 4.49 -3.04 1.59
CA ILE A 63 4.23 -3.80 0.36
C ILE A 63 5.41 -4.71 0.04
N GLU A 64 6.63 -4.24 0.24
CA GLU A 64 7.82 -5.05 -0.02
C GLU A 64 7.93 -6.23 0.95
N ASP A 65 7.27 -6.15 2.10
CA ASP A 65 7.23 -7.26 3.04
C ASP A 65 6.28 -8.37 2.62
N ILE A 66 5.44 -8.14 1.62
CA ILE A 66 4.55 -9.18 1.10
C ILE A 66 5.41 -10.25 0.43
N LYS A 67 5.25 -11.49 0.86
CA LYS A 67 6.02 -12.61 0.35
C LYS A 67 5.12 -13.67 -0.25
N LYS A 68 5.70 -14.45 -1.14
CA LYS A 68 5.02 -15.54 -1.77
C LYS A 68 4.56 -16.59 -0.77
#